data_03a9f278b1355dbe2c0e9d614f83aea6
#
_entry.id   03a9f278b1355dbe2c0e9d614f83aea6
#
_cell.length_a   1.000
_cell.length_b   1.000
_cell.length_c   1.000
_cell.angle_alpha   90.00
_cell.angle_beta   90.00
_cell.angle_gamma   90.00
#
_symmetry.space_group_name_H-M   'P 1'
#
loop_
_entity.id
_entity.type
_entity.pdbx_description
1 polymer ?
#
loop_
_entity_poly.entity_id
_entity_poly.type
_entity_poly.pdbx_seq_one_letter_code
_entity_poly.pdbx_strand_id
1 'polypeptide(L)'
;MITIAQRCSSAKVSVNKTIVSEIKSGLLLLVGVQIGDKQIDIKKTVDKISNLRIFDDEKGKMNLSILDTKGSLLVVSQFTLCGDIKKGRRPSFVNAESPSLSLKIYENLMENFRQLGIKTLGGVFGEMMKVELVNEGPATFIINSKEL
;
A
#
# COMPACT_ATOMS: atom_id res chain seq x y z
N MET A 1 5.80 8.61 -5.35
CA MET A 1 4.77 7.65 -4.93
C MET A 1 4.51 7.83 -3.45
N ILE A 2 3.25 7.93 -3.06
CA ILE A 2 2.84 8.01 -1.66
C ILE A 2 2.17 6.70 -1.29
N THR A 3 2.60 6.11 -0.19
CA THR A 3 2.02 4.85 0.31
C THR A 3 1.69 5.00 1.79
N ILE A 4 0.49 4.59 2.18
CA ILE A 4 0.14 4.38 3.59
C ILE A 4 0.23 2.88 3.85
N ALA A 5 1.05 2.49 4.82
CA ALA A 5 1.19 1.12 5.27
C ALA A 5 0.56 0.97 6.66
N GLN A 6 -0.40 0.06 6.79
CA GLN A 6 -1.07 -0.23 8.05
C GLN A 6 -0.87 -1.70 8.42
N ARG A 7 -0.29 -1.95 9.60
CA ARG A 7 -0.18 -3.30 10.16
C ARG A 7 -1.59 -3.79 10.52
N CYS A 8 -1.93 -4.98 10.08
CA CYS A 8 -3.26 -5.53 10.30
C CYS A 8 -3.22 -7.02 10.68
N SER A 9 -4.17 -7.43 11.52
CA SER A 9 -4.44 -8.85 11.81
C SER A 9 -5.38 -9.46 10.76
N SER A 10 -6.14 -8.62 10.04
CA SER A 10 -6.92 -9.00 8.86
C SER A 10 -7.22 -7.77 8.01
N ALA A 11 -7.30 -7.95 6.70
CA ALA A 11 -7.81 -6.94 5.78
C ALA A 11 -8.48 -7.59 4.57
N LYS A 12 -9.52 -6.94 4.04
CA LYS A 12 -10.23 -7.39 2.83
C LYS A 12 -10.72 -6.23 1.98
N VAL A 13 -10.85 -6.50 0.71
CA VAL A 13 -11.46 -5.59 -0.28
C VAL A 13 -12.67 -6.25 -0.88
N SER A 14 -13.77 -5.50 -0.98
CA SER A 14 -14.95 -5.92 -1.71
C SER A 14 -15.37 -4.89 -2.76
N VAL A 15 -15.86 -5.40 -3.88
CA VAL A 15 -16.46 -4.65 -4.98
C VAL A 15 -17.86 -5.21 -5.21
N ASN A 16 -18.87 -4.35 -5.32
CA ASN A 16 -20.27 -4.75 -5.53
C ASN A 16 -20.76 -5.84 -4.54
N LYS A 17 -20.38 -5.71 -3.26
CA LYS A 17 -20.69 -6.66 -2.17
C LYS A 17 -19.98 -8.02 -2.28
N THR A 18 -19.11 -8.22 -3.24
CA THR A 18 -18.31 -9.45 -3.41
C THR A 18 -16.89 -9.20 -2.90
N ILE A 19 -16.39 -10.08 -2.03
CA ILE A 19 -14.98 -10.03 -1.58
C ILE A 19 -14.10 -10.45 -2.76
N VAL A 20 -13.18 -9.56 -3.14
CA VAL A 20 -12.23 -9.79 -4.25
C VAL A 20 -10.85 -10.20 -3.75
N SER A 21 -10.47 -9.76 -2.56
CA SER A 21 -9.19 -10.12 -1.94
C SER A 21 -9.30 -10.05 -0.42
N GLU A 22 -8.63 -10.97 0.24
CA GLU A 22 -8.56 -11.03 1.71
C GLU A 22 -7.20 -11.55 2.17
N ILE A 23 -6.65 -10.93 3.21
CA ILE A 23 -5.45 -11.38 3.90
C ILE A 23 -5.72 -11.53 5.40
N LYS A 24 -4.93 -12.39 6.05
CA LYS A 24 -4.79 -12.44 7.51
C LYS A 24 -3.74 -11.42 7.96
N SER A 25 -2.87 -11.77 8.88
CA SER A 25 -1.80 -10.90 9.36
C SER A 25 -0.88 -10.41 8.24
N GLY A 26 -0.56 -9.12 8.28
CA GLY A 26 0.31 -8.48 7.30
C GLY A 26 0.16 -6.97 7.23
N LEU A 27 0.24 -6.41 6.03
CA LEU A 27 0.06 -4.97 5.80
C LEU A 27 -1.02 -4.71 4.76
N LEU A 28 -1.91 -3.77 5.05
CA LEU A 28 -2.70 -3.07 4.05
C LEU A 28 -1.86 -1.89 3.54
N LEU A 29 -1.72 -1.80 2.22
CA LEU A 29 -1.04 -0.69 1.53
C LEU A 29 -2.06 0.09 0.70
N LEU A 30 -2.21 1.40 1.00
CA LEU A 30 -2.92 2.33 0.12
C LEU A 30 -1.86 3.05 -0.71
N VAL A 31 -1.94 2.97 -2.04
CA VAL A 31 -0.88 3.45 -2.94
C VAL A 31 -1.39 4.51 -3.89
N GLY A 32 -0.82 5.72 -3.80
CA GLY A 32 -1.03 6.84 -4.72
C GLY A 32 0.17 7.03 -5.64
N VAL A 33 -0.05 6.91 -6.94
CA VAL A 33 0.97 7.16 -7.96
C VAL A 33 0.94 8.64 -8.34
N GLN A 34 2.08 9.31 -8.22
CA GLN A 34 2.23 10.72 -8.54
C GLN A 34 2.83 10.91 -9.94
N ILE A 35 2.50 12.03 -10.58
CA ILE A 35 3.16 12.42 -11.83
C ILE A 35 4.69 12.39 -11.66
N GLY A 36 5.37 11.72 -12.61
CA GLY A 36 6.81 11.58 -12.62
C GLY A 36 7.36 10.45 -11.74
N ASP A 37 6.51 9.60 -11.17
CA ASP A 37 6.96 8.36 -10.54
C ASP A 37 7.53 7.40 -11.58
N LYS A 38 8.65 6.77 -11.24
CA LYS A 38 9.43 5.92 -12.14
C LYS A 38 9.76 4.58 -11.46
N GLN A 39 10.44 3.70 -12.19
CA GLN A 39 10.91 2.41 -11.67
C GLN A 39 11.74 2.53 -10.39
N ILE A 40 12.49 3.63 -10.23
CA ILE A 40 13.27 3.87 -9.02
C ILE A 40 12.36 4.10 -7.80
N ASP A 41 11.21 4.76 -7.96
CA ASP A 41 10.24 5.00 -6.89
C ASP A 41 9.60 3.68 -6.46
N ILE A 42 9.31 2.78 -7.40
CA ILE A 42 8.84 1.42 -7.11
C ILE A 42 9.88 0.67 -6.27
N LYS A 43 11.13 0.63 -6.74
CA LYS A 43 12.22 -0.08 -6.04
C LYS A 43 12.41 0.43 -4.61
N LYS A 44 12.46 1.74 -4.42
CA LYS A 44 12.59 2.36 -3.11
C LYS A 44 11.42 2.02 -2.18
N THR A 45 10.19 2.07 -2.70
CA THR A 45 8.98 1.73 -1.94
C THR A 45 8.96 0.26 -1.55
N VAL A 46 9.28 -0.63 -2.49
CA VAL A 46 9.36 -2.08 -2.23
C VAL A 46 10.41 -2.40 -1.19
N ASP A 47 11.64 -1.88 -1.36
CA ASP A 47 12.72 -2.11 -0.41
C ASP A 47 12.35 -1.61 1.00
N LYS A 48 11.84 -0.36 1.08
CA LYS A 48 11.43 0.22 2.37
C LYS A 48 10.37 -0.64 3.06
N ILE A 49 9.29 -0.98 2.37
CA ILE A 49 8.15 -1.70 2.98
C ILE A 49 8.55 -3.13 3.36
N SER A 50 9.31 -3.82 2.51
CA SER A 50 9.70 -5.21 2.76
C SER A 50 10.61 -5.37 3.97
N ASN A 51 11.45 -4.36 4.25
CA ASN A 51 12.43 -4.36 5.33
C ASN A 51 12.01 -3.56 6.56
N LEU A 52 10.86 -2.88 6.53
CA LEU A 52 10.39 -2.05 7.64
C LEU A 52 10.05 -2.94 8.85
N ARG A 53 10.73 -2.70 9.97
CA ARG A 53 10.67 -3.52 11.18
C ARG A 53 9.54 -3.03 12.10
N ILE A 54 8.31 -3.39 11.77
CA ILE A 54 7.08 -2.91 12.41
C ILE A 54 6.19 -4.03 12.97
N PHE A 55 6.68 -5.26 12.93
CA PHE A 55 6.07 -6.40 13.60
C PHE A 55 6.82 -6.71 14.89
N ASP A 56 6.07 -7.15 15.89
CA ASP A 56 6.63 -7.38 17.22
C ASP A 56 7.43 -8.70 17.24
N ASP A 57 8.57 -8.67 17.92
CA ASP A 57 9.35 -9.85 18.26
C ASP A 57 8.79 -10.56 19.52
N GLU A 58 9.43 -11.64 19.97
CA GLU A 58 9.06 -12.41 21.16
C GLU A 58 9.04 -11.57 22.45
N LYS A 59 9.70 -10.41 22.45
CA LYS A 59 9.74 -9.47 23.57
C LYS A 59 8.72 -8.34 23.46
N GLY A 60 7.84 -8.39 22.44
CA GLY A 60 6.83 -7.37 22.17
C GLY A 60 7.41 -6.05 21.64
N LYS A 61 8.58 -6.06 21.02
CA LYS A 61 9.21 -4.89 20.41
C LYS A 61 9.08 -4.94 18.89
N MET A 62 8.76 -3.82 18.26
CA MET A 62 8.79 -3.67 16.81
C MET A 62 10.19 -3.93 16.27
N ASN A 63 10.45 -5.11 15.75
CA ASN A 63 11.78 -5.60 15.41
C ASN A 63 11.80 -6.50 14.16
N LEU A 64 10.66 -7.01 13.73
CA LEU A 64 10.54 -7.91 12.60
C LEU A 64 9.93 -7.21 11.40
N SER A 65 10.40 -7.56 10.22
CA SER A 65 9.84 -7.12 8.93
C SER A 65 8.71 -8.03 8.47
N ILE A 66 8.03 -7.65 7.39
CA ILE A 66 7.04 -8.54 6.76
C ILE A 66 7.69 -9.79 6.16
N LEU A 67 8.96 -9.71 5.74
CA LEU A 67 9.73 -10.86 5.27
C LEU A 67 9.99 -11.85 6.41
N ASP A 68 10.36 -11.36 7.59
CA ASP A 68 10.63 -12.19 8.76
C ASP A 68 9.36 -12.91 9.25
N THR A 69 8.24 -12.21 9.27
CA THR A 69 6.95 -12.75 9.75
C THR A 69 6.22 -13.59 8.71
N LYS A 70 6.69 -13.59 7.45
CA LYS A 70 6.00 -14.22 6.31
C LYS A 70 4.55 -13.76 6.17
N GLY A 71 4.31 -12.49 6.50
CA GLY A 71 3.01 -11.83 6.39
C GLY A 71 2.57 -11.64 4.94
N SER A 72 1.32 -11.20 4.75
CA SER A 72 0.76 -10.93 3.43
C SER A 72 0.58 -9.45 3.18
N LEU A 73 0.61 -9.02 1.93
CA LEU A 73 0.26 -7.66 1.49
C LEU A 73 -1.12 -7.64 0.83
N LEU A 74 -1.93 -6.67 1.22
CA LEU A 74 -3.13 -6.26 0.48
C LEU A 74 -2.89 -4.85 -0.05
N VAL A 75 -2.68 -4.74 -1.36
CA VAL A 75 -2.34 -3.48 -2.03
C VAL A 75 -3.58 -2.90 -2.68
N VAL A 76 -3.90 -1.65 -2.37
CA VAL A 76 -5.09 -0.94 -2.89
C VAL A 76 -4.63 0.35 -3.55
N SER A 77 -5.01 0.54 -4.81
CA SER A 77 -4.78 1.81 -5.51
C SER A 77 -5.61 2.93 -4.87
N GLN A 78 -4.97 4.06 -4.55
CA GLN A 78 -5.58 5.18 -3.83
C GLN A 78 -5.04 6.52 -4.35
N PHE A 79 -5.54 6.97 -5.50
CA PHE A 79 -5.07 8.21 -6.14
C PHE A 79 -5.35 9.47 -5.29
N THR A 80 -6.35 9.41 -4.39
CA THR A 80 -6.69 10.53 -3.51
C THR A 80 -5.56 10.89 -2.53
N LEU A 81 -4.58 10.01 -2.31
CA LEU A 81 -3.34 10.35 -1.58
C LEU A 81 -2.52 11.44 -2.28
N CYS A 82 -2.71 11.61 -3.60
CA CYS A 82 -2.05 12.66 -4.39
C CYS A 82 -2.83 13.98 -4.37
N GLY A 83 -3.95 14.04 -3.64
CA GLY A 83 -4.83 15.19 -3.58
C GLY A 83 -4.22 16.37 -2.83
N ASP A 84 -4.27 17.57 -3.43
CA ASP A 84 -3.96 18.82 -2.75
C ASP A 84 -5.24 19.41 -2.15
N ILE A 85 -5.23 19.57 -0.83
CA ILE A 85 -6.34 20.13 -0.03
C ILE A 85 -5.98 21.47 0.63
N LYS A 86 -4.84 22.07 0.24
CA LYS A 86 -4.35 23.33 0.87
C LYS A 86 -5.24 24.53 0.57
N LYS A 87 -5.90 24.56 -0.60
CA LYS A 87 -6.73 25.68 -1.02
C LYS A 87 -8.18 25.24 -1.29
N GLY A 88 -9.13 25.97 -0.71
CA GLY A 88 -10.56 25.71 -0.92
C GLY A 88 -11.06 24.46 -0.18
N ARG A 89 -12.27 24.00 -0.58
CA ARG A 89 -12.95 22.86 0.05
C ARG A 89 -13.02 21.62 -0.85
N ARG A 90 -12.56 21.73 -2.09
CA ARG A 90 -12.53 20.63 -3.06
C ARG A 90 -11.08 20.19 -3.25
N PRO A 91 -10.75 18.90 -3.09
CA PRO A 91 -9.42 18.39 -3.40
C PRO A 91 -9.07 18.61 -4.88
N SER A 92 -7.82 18.96 -5.15
CA SER A 92 -7.27 18.96 -6.50
C SER A 92 -6.37 17.73 -6.70
N PHE A 93 -6.55 17.01 -7.79
CA PHE A 93 -5.81 15.80 -8.11
C PHE A 93 -4.80 15.98 -9.25
N VAL A 94 -4.37 17.23 -9.49
CA VAL A 94 -3.41 17.57 -10.56
C VAL A 94 -2.05 16.87 -10.41
N ASN A 95 -1.72 16.39 -9.21
CA ASN A 95 -0.48 15.68 -8.92
C ASN A 95 -0.62 14.14 -9.09
N ALA A 96 -1.84 13.63 -9.32
CA ALA A 96 -2.04 12.21 -9.57
C ALA A 96 -1.65 11.87 -11.02
N GLU A 97 -0.98 10.72 -11.19
CA GLU A 97 -0.63 10.22 -12.52
C GLU A 97 -1.89 9.76 -13.28
N SER A 98 -1.80 9.73 -14.60
CA SER A 98 -2.88 9.24 -15.48
C SER A 98 -3.27 7.80 -15.12
N PRO A 99 -4.56 7.43 -15.24
CA PRO A 99 -5.02 6.08 -14.85
C PRO A 99 -4.27 4.96 -15.55
N SER A 100 -3.98 5.10 -16.85
CA SER A 100 -3.29 4.06 -17.64
C SER A 100 -1.85 3.82 -17.19
N LEU A 101 -1.11 4.89 -16.83
CA LEU A 101 0.26 4.77 -16.33
C LEU A 101 0.26 4.33 -14.86
N SER A 102 -0.68 4.86 -14.06
CA SER A 102 -0.86 4.44 -12.67
C SER A 102 -1.12 2.95 -12.55
N LEU A 103 -1.96 2.36 -13.42
CA LEU A 103 -2.21 0.92 -13.43
C LEU A 103 -0.92 0.14 -13.67
N LYS A 104 -0.12 0.51 -14.67
CA LYS A 104 1.16 -0.15 -14.98
C LYS A 104 2.14 -0.08 -13.81
N ILE A 105 2.24 1.08 -13.15
CA ILE A 105 3.11 1.27 -11.99
C ILE A 105 2.62 0.44 -10.80
N TYR A 106 1.32 0.42 -10.56
CA TYR A 106 0.68 -0.35 -9.51
C TYR A 106 0.89 -1.87 -9.69
N GLU A 107 0.67 -2.39 -10.90
CA GLU A 107 0.91 -3.81 -11.22
C GLU A 107 2.39 -4.19 -11.05
N ASN A 108 3.29 -3.32 -11.51
CA ASN A 108 4.73 -3.52 -11.36
C ASN A 108 5.15 -3.49 -9.88
N LEU A 109 4.59 -2.60 -9.07
CA LEU A 109 4.83 -2.57 -7.63
C LEU A 109 4.45 -3.91 -6.97
N MET A 110 3.26 -4.43 -7.28
CA MET A 110 2.81 -5.72 -6.73
C MET A 110 3.70 -6.87 -7.19
N GLU A 111 4.12 -6.86 -8.45
CA GLU A 111 4.99 -7.90 -8.99
C GLU A 111 6.37 -7.89 -8.29
N ASN A 112 6.94 -6.71 -8.04
CA ASN A 112 8.21 -6.62 -7.30
C ASN A 112 8.10 -7.19 -5.87
N PHE A 113 6.97 -7.00 -5.17
CA PHE A 113 6.76 -7.66 -3.87
C PHE A 113 6.65 -9.18 -4.00
N ARG A 114 5.97 -9.70 -5.04
CA ARG A 114 5.87 -11.15 -5.28
C ARG A 114 7.22 -11.77 -5.57
N GLN A 115 8.09 -11.07 -6.31
CA GLN A 115 9.47 -11.52 -6.60
C GLN A 115 10.34 -11.66 -5.34
N LEU A 116 10.01 -10.92 -4.27
CA LEU A 116 10.63 -11.11 -2.94
C LEU A 116 10.01 -12.27 -2.14
N GLY A 117 9.07 -13.02 -2.72
CA GLY A 117 8.38 -14.12 -2.05
C GLY A 117 7.25 -13.69 -1.12
N ILE A 118 6.84 -12.41 -1.14
CA ILE A 118 5.76 -11.91 -0.29
C ILE A 118 4.42 -12.19 -0.97
N LYS A 119 3.52 -12.91 -0.28
CA LYS A 119 2.14 -13.10 -0.75
C LYS A 119 1.46 -11.75 -0.90
N THR A 120 1.22 -11.33 -2.14
CA THR A 120 0.68 -10.00 -2.48
C THR A 120 -0.61 -10.13 -3.26
N LEU A 121 -1.70 -9.66 -2.64
CA LEU A 121 -3.02 -9.54 -3.25
C LEU A 121 -3.32 -8.06 -3.53
N GLY A 122 -4.22 -7.79 -4.48
CA GLY A 122 -4.62 -6.44 -4.83
C GLY A 122 -6.13 -6.22 -4.74
N GLY A 123 -6.52 -4.96 -4.67
CA GLY A 123 -7.89 -4.56 -5.01
C GLY A 123 -8.13 -4.59 -6.53
N VAL A 124 -9.23 -4.04 -6.98
CA VAL A 124 -9.56 -3.87 -8.40
C VAL A 124 -9.31 -2.42 -8.79
N PHE A 125 -8.31 -2.20 -9.64
CA PHE A 125 -7.93 -0.83 -10.05
C PHE A 125 -9.08 -0.11 -10.76
N GLY A 126 -9.35 1.12 -10.33
CA GLY A 126 -10.40 1.97 -10.92
C GLY A 126 -11.82 1.69 -10.44
N GLU A 127 -12.05 0.64 -9.67
CA GLU A 127 -13.37 0.29 -9.14
C GLU A 127 -13.67 0.97 -7.80
N MET A 128 -14.96 1.09 -7.49
CA MET A 128 -15.43 1.49 -6.16
C MET A 128 -15.25 0.34 -5.18
N MET A 129 -14.26 0.45 -4.31
CA MET A 129 -13.89 -0.57 -3.35
C MET A 129 -14.34 -0.21 -1.93
N LYS A 130 -14.79 -1.23 -1.18
CA LYS A 130 -14.88 -1.16 0.28
C LYS A 130 -13.66 -1.87 0.84
N VAL A 131 -12.87 -1.15 1.65
CA VAL A 131 -11.66 -1.66 2.29
C VAL A 131 -11.93 -1.78 3.78
N GLU A 132 -11.83 -2.99 4.29
CA GLU A 132 -12.00 -3.29 5.71
C GLU A 132 -10.69 -3.83 6.24
N LEU A 133 -10.28 -3.40 7.44
CA LEU A 133 -9.12 -3.92 8.13
C LEU A 133 -9.27 -3.82 9.65
N VAL A 134 -8.55 -4.68 10.36
CA VAL A 134 -8.29 -4.53 11.79
C VAL A 134 -6.85 -4.05 11.93
N ASN A 135 -6.68 -2.75 12.17
CA ASN A 135 -5.34 -2.16 12.37
C ASN A 135 -4.82 -2.56 13.74
N GLU A 136 -3.70 -3.26 13.75
CA GLU A 136 -3.12 -3.83 14.96
C GLU A 136 -2.00 -2.97 15.52
N GLY A 137 -2.18 -2.59 16.80
CA GLY A 137 -1.22 -1.75 17.52
C GLY A 137 -1.75 -0.41 18.03
N PRO A 138 -2.48 0.47 17.31
CA PRO A 138 -2.50 0.65 15.86
C PRO A 138 -1.13 1.09 15.32
N ALA A 139 -0.74 0.60 14.15
CA ALA A 139 0.50 0.97 13.49
C ALA A 139 0.23 1.39 12.05
N THR A 140 0.51 2.67 11.76
CA THR A 140 0.25 3.30 10.45
C THR A 140 1.42 4.20 10.09
N PHE A 141 1.95 4.04 8.89
CA PHE A 141 3.12 4.77 8.39
C PHE A 141 2.82 5.40 7.03
N ILE A 142 3.30 6.62 6.84
CA ILE A 142 3.28 7.31 5.56
C ILE A 142 4.67 7.18 4.94
N ILE A 143 4.73 6.70 3.71
CA ILE A 143 5.97 6.48 2.97
C ILE A 143 5.88 7.29 1.68
N ASN A 144 6.84 8.20 1.48
CA ASN A 144 6.97 8.98 0.26
C ASN A 144 8.28 8.57 -0.44
N SER A 145 8.19 7.99 -1.63
CA SER A 145 9.36 7.53 -2.38
C SER A 145 10.36 8.65 -2.72
N LYS A 146 9.91 9.89 -2.74
CA LYS A 146 10.77 11.05 -3.01
C LYS A 146 11.64 11.45 -1.81
N GLU A 147 11.32 10.93 -0.62
CA GLU A 147 12.01 11.21 0.64
C GLU A 147 12.92 10.05 1.10
N LEU A 148 13.00 8.98 0.29
CA LEU A 148 13.81 7.79 0.54
C LEU A 148 15.18 7.85 -0.14
#